data_4cc4f8f15f8613d63f1ac51e735882fc
#
_entry.id   4cc4f8f15f8613d63f1ac51e735882fc
#
_cell.length_a   1.000
_cell.length_b   1.000
_cell.length_c   1.000
_cell.angle_alpha   90.00
_cell.angle_beta   90.00
_cell.angle_gamma   90.00
#
_symmetry.space_group_name_H-M   'P 1'
#
loop_
_entity.id
_entity.type
_entity.pdbx_description
1 polymer ?
#
loop_
_entity_poly.entity_id
_entity_poly.type
_entity_poly.pdbx_seq_one_letter_code
_entity_poly.pdbx_strand_id
1 'polypeptide(L)'
;MVRVTGIDHLVIRVGDYDRSKAFYGRLFAFLGFEISEEYDDAIGWTNGRTRFWIGPADAEGRKRKYRIGDIGFHHYAFQLRSRKDVDALEKFLRELGATIVDPPAEYYDDYYAVFFLDPDGLKLEGMKYGEHHARAAARRSRARNKARRGKRK
;
A
#
# COMPACT_ATOMS: atom_id res chain seq x y z
N MET A 1 -14.99 19.63 17.33
CA MET A 1 -14.90 18.16 17.11
C MET A 1 -13.69 17.90 16.23
N VAL A 2 -12.71 17.14 16.73
CA VAL A 2 -11.52 16.71 15.96
C VAL A 2 -11.93 15.64 14.94
N ARG A 3 -11.39 15.69 13.71
CA ARG A 3 -11.67 14.70 12.65
C ARG A 3 -10.37 14.34 11.94
N VAL A 4 -10.12 13.05 11.81
CA VAL A 4 -9.05 12.52 10.96
C VAL A 4 -9.41 12.75 9.48
N THR A 5 -8.49 13.27 8.69
CA THR A 5 -8.68 13.52 7.24
C THR A 5 -8.16 12.37 6.38
N GLY A 6 -7.20 11.58 6.90
CA GLY A 6 -6.61 10.43 6.23
C GLY A 6 -5.42 9.89 7.02
N ILE A 7 -4.75 8.89 6.46
CA ILE A 7 -3.43 8.43 6.90
C ILE A 7 -2.42 9.22 6.07
N ASP A 8 -1.53 9.96 6.72
CA ASP A 8 -0.50 10.76 6.04
C ASP A 8 0.63 9.87 5.53
N HIS A 9 1.23 9.08 6.42
CA HIS A 9 2.35 8.21 6.05
C HIS A 9 2.34 6.88 6.78
N LEU A 10 3.06 5.93 6.20
CA LEU A 10 3.44 4.65 6.78
C LEU A 10 4.96 4.60 6.88
N VAL A 11 5.46 4.05 7.98
CA VAL A 11 6.90 3.81 8.18
C VAL A 11 7.09 2.36 8.57
N ILE A 12 7.98 1.66 7.86
CA ILE A 12 8.36 0.29 8.22
C ILE A 12 9.86 0.19 8.48
N ARG A 13 10.23 -0.76 9.31
CA ARG A 13 11.63 -1.16 9.52
C ARG A 13 11.93 -2.39 8.70
N VAL A 14 13.09 -2.38 8.02
CA VAL A 14 13.53 -3.46 7.12
C VAL A 14 14.82 -4.09 7.62
N GLY A 15 14.94 -5.39 7.39
CA GLY A 15 16.09 -6.16 7.86
C GLY A 15 17.39 -5.83 7.13
N ASP A 16 17.30 -5.71 5.80
CA ASP A 16 18.40 -5.30 4.91
C ASP A 16 17.96 -4.04 4.17
N TYR A 17 18.55 -2.90 4.54
CA TYR A 17 18.14 -1.59 4.04
C TYR A 17 18.38 -1.43 2.54
N ASP A 18 19.57 -1.83 2.06
CA ASP A 18 19.92 -1.65 0.63
C ASP A 18 19.06 -2.53 -0.27
N ARG A 19 18.86 -3.79 0.12
CA ARG A 19 17.97 -4.72 -0.59
C ARG A 19 16.53 -4.18 -0.64
N SER A 20 16.02 -3.72 0.49
CA SER A 20 14.65 -3.21 0.58
C SER A 20 14.50 -1.88 -0.15
N LYS A 21 15.51 -0.99 -0.10
CA LYS A 21 15.54 0.25 -0.87
C LYS A 21 15.49 -0.02 -2.38
N ALA A 22 16.25 -0.99 -2.86
CA ALA A 22 16.23 -1.39 -4.26
C ALA A 22 14.86 -1.96 -4.68
N PHE A 23 14.25 -2.82 -3.86
CA PHE A 23 12.93 -3.40 -4.08
C PHE A 23 11.83 -2.31 -4.12
N TYR A 24 11.72 -1.53 -3.04
CA TYR A 24 10.69 -0.50 -2.91
C TYR A 24 10.88 0.64 -3.92
N GLY A 25 12.12 1.00 -4.25
CA GLY A 25 12.41 2.00 -5.28
C GLY A 25 11.84 1.60 -6.64
N ARG A 26 12.04 0.35 -7.06
CA ARG A 26 11.46 -0.17 -8.32
C ARG A 26 9.94 -0.30 -8.23
N LEU A 27 9.42 -0.84 -7.13
CA LEU A 27 7.98 -1.00 -6.92
C LEU A 27 7.27 0.36 -6.95
N PHE A 28 7.77 1.34 -6.22
CA PHE A 28 7.15 2.65 -6.11
C PHE A 28 7.26 3.46 -7.41
N ALA A 29 8.37 3.36 -8.13
CA ALA A 29 8.47 3.94 -9.46
C ALA A 29 7.42 3.38 -10.42
N PHE A 30 7.21 2.05 -10.41
CA PHE A 30 6.14 1.40 -11.19
C PHE A 30 4.73 1.85 -10.75
N LEU A 31 4.50 2.04 -9.46
CA LEU A 31 3.22 2.49 -8.90
C LEU A 31 2.99 4.01 -9.01
N GLY A 32 3.93 4.76 -9.59
CA GLY A 32 3.82 6.20 -9.77
C GLY A 32 4.08 7.02 -8.51
N PHE A 33 4.89 6.50 -7.60
CA PHE A 33 5.45 7.26 -6.48
C PHE A 33 6.82 7.82 -6.88
N GLU A 34 7.15 8.96 -6.32
CA GLU A 34 8.45 9.63 -6.47
C GLU A 34 9.14 9.67 -5.10
N ILE A 35 10.48 9.72 -5.10
CA ILE A 35 11.23 9.92 -3.85
C ILE A 35 10.87 11.30 -3.32
N SER A 36 10.38 11.36 -2.08
CA SER A 36 10.08 12.62 -1.40
C SER A 36 11.29 13.16 -0.66
N GLU A 37 11.98 12.30 0.05
CA GLU A 37 13.15 12.64 0.85
C GLU A 37 14.02 11.40 1.02
N GLU A 38 15.34 11.61 1.15
CA GLU A 38 16.33 10.57 1.37
C GLU A 38 17.34 11.03 2.41
N TYR A 39 17.58 10.21 3.41
CA TYR A 39 18.56 10.38 4.48
C TYR A 39 19.49 9.17 4.53
N ASP A 40 20.54 9.22 5.32
CA ASP A 40 21.51 8.13 5.45
C ASP A 40 20.86 6.81 5.91
N ASP A 41 19.83 6.90 6.77
CA ASP A 41 19.14 5.77 7.40
C ASP A 41 17.63 5.74 7.16
N ALA A 42 17.12 6.49 6.19
CA ALA A 42 15.71 6.50 5.84
C ALA A 42 15.49 7.01 4.41
N ILE A 43 14.52 6.45 3.73
CA ILE A 43 14.04 6.96 2.45
C ILE A 43 12.52 6.94 2.40
N GLY A 44 11.93 7.98 1.83
CA GLY A 44 10.50 8.15 1.67
C GLY A 44 10.10 8.35 0.23
N TRP A 45 8.93 7.83 -0.13
CA TRP A 45 8.27 8.03 -1.41
C TRP A 45 6.89 8.61 -1.22
N THR A 46 6.40 9.33 -2.22
CA THR A 46 5.07 9.92 -2.22
C THR A 46 4.41 9.86 -3.61
N ASN A 47 3.10 9.76 -3.62
CA ASN A 47 2.26 9.98 -4.81
C ASN A 47 1.43 11.27 -4.70
N GLY A 48 1.83 12.18 -3.81
CA GLY A 48 1.12 13.43 -3.52
C GLY A 48 -0.06 13.28 -2.54
N ARG A 49 -0.40 12.05 -2.11
CA ARG A 49 -1.51 11.79 -1.16
C ARG A 49 -1.07 10.96 0.03
N THR A 50 -0.24 9.97 -0.19
CA THR A 50 0.27 9.06 0.82
C THR A 50 1.78 9.05 0.74
N ARG A 51 2.45 8.99 1.87
CA ARG A 51 3.88 8.81 1.98
C ARG A 51 4.19 7.44 2.55
N PHE A 52 5.26 6.86 2.07
CA PHE A 52 5.74 5.58 2.51
C PHE A 52 7.23 5.67 2.79
N TRP A 53 7.64 5.22 3.96
CA TRP A 53 9.02 5.31 4.42
C TRP A 53 9.56 3.95 4.81
N ILE A 54 10.84 3.73 4.53
CA ILE A 54 11.59 2.62 5.11
C ILE A 54 12.82 3.15 5.85
N GLY A 55 13.25 2.41 6.85
CA GLY A 55 14.52 2.60 7.55
C GLY A 55 15.00 1.27 8.13
N PRO A 56 16.30 1.13 8.44
CA PRO A 56 16.84 -0.12 8.95
C PRO A 56 16.25 -0.48 10.31
N ALA A 57 15.97 -1.75 10.53
CA ALA A 57 15.69 -2.30 11.84
C ALA A 57 16.94 -2.23 12.71
N ASP A 58 16.76 -2.10 14.03
CA ASP A 58 17.85 -2.23 14.97
C ASP A 58 18.40 -3.67 15.06
N ALA A 59 19.44 -3.88 15.85
CA ALA A 59 20.10 -5.19 15.99
C ALA A 59 19.14 -6.27 16.51
N GLU A 60 18.22 -5.94 17.40
CA GLU A 60 17.23 -6.88 17.93
C GLU A 60 16.10 -7.14 16.96
N GLY A 61 15.64 -6.13 16.25
CA GLY A 61 14.63 -6.27 15.20
C GLY A 61 15.08 -7.18 14.07
N ARG A 62 16.36 -7.05 13.64
CA ARG A 62 16.93 -7.90 12.57
C ARG A 62 17.02 -9.38 12.93
N LYS A 63 17.00 -9.75 14.19
CA LYS A 63 16.96 -11.16 14.63
C LYS A 63 15.59 -11.81 14.48
N ARG A 64 14.55 -11.01 14.28
CA ARG A 64 13.17 -11.48 14.16
C ARG A 64 12.76 -11.55 12.69
N LYS A 65 11.97 -12.56 12.36
CA LYS A 65 11.31 -12.66 11.05
C LYS A 65 9.88 -12.16 11.20
N TYR A 66 9.43 -11.38 10.24
CA TYR A 66 8.01 -11.01 10.17
C TYR A 66 7.14 -12.26 10.00
N ARG A 67 6.03 -12.30 10.73
CA ARG A 67 4.99 -13.33 10.60
C ARG A 67 3.63 -12.65 10.56
N ILE A 68 2.86 -12.99 9.53
CA ILE A 68 1.53 -12.42 9.29
C ILE A 68 0.51 -12.72 10.40
N GLY A 69 0.74 -13.74 11.23
CA GLY A 69 -0.12 -14.12 12.35
C GLY A 69 0.25 -13.47 13.68
N ASP A 70 1.31 -12.68 13.74
CA ASP A 70 1.72 -11.99 14.96
C ASP A 70 0.85 -10.74 15.20
N ILE A 71 0.77 -10.30 16.46
CA ILE A 71 0.09 -9.05 16.80
C ILE A 71 0.79 -7.89 16.08
N GLY A 72 0.03 -7.12 15.31
CA GLY A 72 0.56 -5.97 14.59
C GLY A 72 0.02 -5.87 13.17
N PHE A 73 0.91 -5.67 12.24
CA PHE A 73 0.57 -5.38 10.86
C PHE A 73 0.34 -6.68 10.07
N HIS A 74 -0.85 -6.85 9.47
CA HIS A 74 -1.15 -8.01 8.64
C HIS A 74 -0.72 -7.81 7.18
N HIS A 75 -1.17 -6.74 6.54
CA HIS A 75 -0.75 -6.28 5.20
C HIS A 75 -1.25 -4.86 4.97
N TYR A 76 -0.79 -4.24 3.90
CA TYR A 76 -1.41 -3.03 3.36
C TYR A 76 -1.61 -3.15 1.86
N ALA A 77 -2.63 -2.45 1.37
CA ALA A 77 -3.10 -2.54 0.01
C ALA A 77 -2.94 -1.22 -0.74
N PHE A 78 -2.42 -1.31 -1.97
CA PHE A 78 -2.41 -0.22 -2.93
C PHE A 78 -3.65 -0.29 -3.81
N GLN A 79 -4.47 0.76 -3.77
CA GLN A 79 -5.62 0.86 -4.64
C GLN A 79 -5.19 1.28 -6.05
N LEU A 80 -5.44 0.42 -7.02
CA LEU A 80 -5.14 0.62 -8.43
C LEU A 80 -6.37 1.13 -9.20
N ARG A 81 -6.16 1.68 -10.39
CA ARG A 81 -7.24 2.28 -11.19
C ARG A 81 -8.14 1.25 -11.86
N SER A 82 -7.57 0.12 -12.28
CA SER A 82 -8.27 -0.92 -13.02
C SER A 82 -7.78 -2.32 -12.69
N ARG A 83 -8.54 -3.36 -13.05
CA ARG A 83 -8.11 -4.76 -13.01
C ARG A 83 -6.88 -5.00 -13.88
N LYS A 84 -6.79 -4.34 -15.03
CA LYS A 84 -5.61 -4.41 -15.91
C LYS A 84 -4.35 -3.89 -15.21
N ASP A 85 -4.47 -2.88 -14.32
CA ASP A 85 -3.34 -2.41 -13.55
C ASP A 85 -2.93 -3.43 -12.48
N VAL A 86 -3.86 -4.22 -11.93
CA VAL A 86 -3.53 -5.34 -11.02
C VAL A 86 -2.77 -6.44 -11.78
N ASP A 87 -3.22 -6.80 -12.99
CA ASP A 87 -2.53 -7.78 -13.83
C ASP A 87 -1.14 -7.29 -14.26
N ALA A 88 -1.02 -6.01 -14.59
CA ALA A 88 0.26 -5.38 -14.92
C ALA A 88 1.23 -5.34 -13.71
N LEU A 89 0.72 -5.11 -12.52
CA LEU A 89 1.50 -5.17 -11.29
C LEU A 89 2.02 -6.60 -11.06
N GLU A 90 1.19 -7.61 -11.21
CA GLU A 90 1.62 -9.00 -11.05
C GLU A 90 2.75 -9.37 -12.01
N LYS A 91 2.63 -8.99 -13.28
CA LYS A 91 3.68 -9.21 -14.27
C LYS A 91 4.99 -8.52 -13.87
N PHE A 92 4.91 -7.25 -13.47
CA PHE A 92 6.05 -6.49 -12.98
C PHE A 92 6.70 -7.13 -11.74
N LEU A 93 5.89 -7.62 -10.78
CA LEU A 93 6.39 -8.29 -9.58
C LEU A 93 7.16 -9.57 -9.89
N ARG A 94 6.73 -10.34 -10.89
CA ARG A 94 7.50 -11.52 -11.36
C ARG A 94 8.83 -11.10 -11.99
N GLU A 95 8.85 -10.05 -12.78
CA GLU A 95 10.10 -9.50 -13.35
C GLU A 95 11.02 -8.92 -12.26
N LEU A 96 10.44 -8.40 -11.18
CA LEU A 96 11.16 -7.94 -9.98
C LEU A 96 11.73 -9.08 -9.13
N GLY A 97 11.24 -10.32 -9.32
CA GLY A 97 11.59 -11.48 -8.50
C GLY A 97 10.88 -11.52 -7.16
N ALA A 98 9.76 -10.80 -7.02
CA ALA A 98 8.95 -10.81 -5.81
C ALA A 98 8.19 -12.13 -5.65
N THR A 99 8.00 -12.57 -4.41
CA THR A 99 7.17 -13.75 -4.12
C THR A 99 5.69 -13.39 -4.25
N ILE A 100 4.99 -13.99 -5.21
CA ILE A 100 3.53 -13.90 -5.31
C ILE A 100 2.92 -14.90 -4.33
N VAL A 101 2.11 -14.43 -3.40
CA VAL A 101 1.38 -15.26 -2.43
C VAL A 101 0.12 -15.79 -3.08
N ASP A 102 -0.68 -14.87 -3.63
CA ASP A 102 -1.91 -15.20 -4.34
C ASP A 102 -1.95 -14.40 -5.64
N PRO A 103 -2.10 -15.05 -6.80
CA PRO A 103 -2.16 -14.38 -8.10
C PRO A 103 -3.43 -13.52 -8.24
N PRO A 104 -3.50 -12.64 -9.28
CA PRO A 104 -4.68 -11.84 -9.53
C PRO A 104 -5.95 -12.69 -9.63
N ALA A 105 -6.91 -12.40 -8.77
CA ALA A 105 -8.20 -13.09 -8.74
C ALA A 105 -9.31 -12.20 -8.13
N GLU A 106 -10.55 -12.61 -8.31
CA GLU A 106 -11.71 -12.10 -7.60
C GLU A 106 -11.78 -12.78 -6.23
N TYR A 107 -11.55 -12.04 -5.14
CA TYR A 107 -11.55 -12.59 -3.78
C TYR A 107 -12.89 -12.41 -3.06
N TYR A 108 -13.57 -11.32 -3.37
CA TYR A 108 -14.91 -11.01 -2.89
C TYR A 108 -15.70 -10.41 -4.04
N ASP A 109 -17.00 -10.33 -3.92
CA ASP A 109 -17.83 -9.63 -4.89
C ASP A 109 -17.25 -8.25 -5.19
N ASP A 110 -16.83 -8.05 -6.44
CA ASP A 110 -16.32 -6.77 -6.91
C ASP A 110 -14.98 -6.32 -6.26
N TYR A 111 -14.13 -7.30 -5.86
CA TYR A 111 -12.80 -7.06 -5.28
C TYR A 111 -11.74 -7.90 -5.97
N TYR A 112 -10.96 -7.28 -6.86
CA TYR A 112 -9.91 -7.92 -7.64
C TYR A 112 -8.54 -7.53 -7.10
N ALA A 113 -7.68 -8.51 -6.77
CA ALA A 113 -6.42 -8.26 -6.10
C ALA A 113 -5.33 -9.26 -6.42
N VAL A 114 -4.08 -8.85 -6.21
CA VAL A 114 -2.86 -9.68 -6.16
C VAL A 114 -2.18 -9.49 -4.81
N PHE A 115 -1.68 -10.57 -4.21
CA PHE A 115 -0.92 -10.52 -2.96
C PHE A 115 0.52 -10.97 -3.18
N PHE A 116 1.47 -10.25 -2.58
CA PHE A 116 2.89 -10.51 -2.73
C PHE A 116 3.66 -10.14 -1.47
N LEU A 117 4.92 -10.56 -1.39
CA LEU A 117 5.79 -10.28 -0.26
C LEU A 117 6.88 -9.28 -0.65
N ASP A 118 7.24 -8.45 0.32
CA ASP A 118 8.48 -7.69 0.27
C ASP A 118 9.69 -8.58 0.60
N PRO A 119 10.94 -8.07 0.54
CA PRO A 119 12.13 -8.85 0.85
C PRO A 119 12.20 -9.44 2.26
N ASP A 120 11.51 -8.86 3.23
CA ASP A 120 11.45 -9.33 4.61
C ASP A 120 10.23 -10.21 4.91
N GLY A 121 9.38 -10.47 3.90
CA GLY A 121 8.19 -11.29 4.01
C GLY A 121 6.94 -10.53 4.46
N LEU A 122 6.98 -9.19 4.50
CA LEU A 122 5.80 -8.39 4.77
C LEU A 122 4.82 -8.52 3.60
N LYS A 123 3.56 -8.89 3.89
CA LYS A 123 2.53 -9.05 2.87
C LYS A 123 2.04 -7.70 2.35
N LEU A 124 2.02 -7.57 1.06
CA LEU A 124 1.53 -6.42 0.32
C LEU A 124 0.41 -6.85 -0.63
N GLU A 125 -0.40 -5.89 -1.04
CA GLU A 125 -1.54 -6.12 -1.91
C GLU A 125 -1.66 -5.02 -2.97
N GLY A 126 -1.94 -5.39 -4.20
CA GLY A 126 -2.42 -4.49 -5.24
C GLY A 126 -3.87 -4.81 -5.56
N MET A 127 -4.79 -3.85 -5.40
CA MET A 127 -6.21 -4.16 -5.47
C MET A 127 -7.04 -3.12 -6.24
N LYS A 128 -8.19 -3.57 -6.73
CA LYS A 128 -9.21 -2.74 -7.34
C LYS A 128 -10.60 -3.13 -6.84
N TYR A 129 -11.30 -2.17 -6.25
CA TYR A 129 -12.75 -2.28 -6.08
C TYR A 129 -13.45 -2.07 -7.42
N GLY A 130 -14.49 -2.84 -7.67
CA GLY A 130 -15.34 -2.65 -8.83
C GLY A 130 -16.38 -1.55 -8.63
N GLU A 131 -17.37 -1.51 -9.54
CA GLU A 131 -18.34 -0.43 -9.59
C GLU A 131 -19.29 -0.36 -8.40
N HIS A 132 -19.63 -1.49 -7.78
CA HIS A 132 -20.51 -1.54 -6.60
C HIS A 132 -19.93 -0.74 -5.43
N HIS A 133 -18.67 -0.99 -5.09
CA HIS A 133 -17.98 -0.25 -4.03
C HIS A 133 -17.76 1.21 -4.40
N ALA A 134 -17.42 1.50 -5.66
CA ALA A 134 -17.26 2.87 -6.14
C ALA A 134 -18.57 3.66 -6.05
N ARG A 135 -19.70 3.07 -6.44
CA ARG A 135 -21.04 3.67 -6.32
C ARG A 135 -21.45 3.89 -4.87
N ALA A 136 -21.20 2.92 -3.99
CA ALA A 136 -21.49 3.05 -2.57
C ALA A 136 -20.67 4.16 -1.90
N ALA A 137 -19.38 4.26 -2.20
CA ALA A 137 -18.51 5.34 -1.72
C ALA A 137 -18.96 6.71 -2.24
N ALA A 138 -19.33 6.82 -3.52
CA ALA A 138 -19.84 8.05 -4.11
C ALA A 138 -21.18 8.51 -3.47
N ARG A 139 -22.10 7.57 -3.20
CA ARG A 139 -23.37 7.87 -2.49
C ARG A 139 -23.11 8.39 -1.07
N ARG A 140 -22.20 7.77 -0.32
CA ARG A 140 -21.82 8.21 1.03
C ARG A 140 -21.18 9.60 1.01
N SER A 141 -20.32 9.89 0.04
CA SER A 141 -19.69 11.21 -0.13
C SER A 141 -20.71 12.29 -0.45
N ARG A 142 -21.65 12.04 -1.39
CA ARG A 142 -22.74 12.98 -1.74
C ARG A 142 -23.67 13.26 -0.56
N ALA A 143 -24.06 12.24 0.19
CA ALA A 143 -24.89 12.39 1.38
C ALA A 143 -24.21 13.25 2.46
N ARG A 144 -22.91 13.01 2.67
CA ARG A 144 -22.09 13.78 3.62
C ARG A 144 -21.96 15.25 3.20
N ASN A 145 -21.77 15.53 1.91
CA ASN A 145 -21.67 16.90 1.40
C ASN A 145 -23.01 17.64 1.47
N LYS A 146 -24.14 16.96 1.22
CA LYS A 146 -25.50 17.52 1.39
C LYS A 146 -25.77 17.90 2.85
N ALA A 147 -25.41 17.02 3.79
CA ALA A 147 -25.57 17.28 5.22
C ALA A 147 -24.71 18.46 5.72
N ARG A 148 -23.50 18.65 5.13
CA ARG A 148 -22.64 19.81 5.45
C ARG A 148 -23.19 21.12 4.94
N ARG A 149 -23.82 21.15 3.74
CA ARG A 149 -24.44 22.35 3.17
C ARG A 149 -25.71 22.74 3.92
N GLY A 150 -26.51 21.79 4.42
CA GLY A 150 -27.71 22.05 5.21
C GLY A 150 -27.45 22.61 6.62
N LYS A 151 -26.26 22.46 7.17
CA LYS A 151 -25.85 23.01 8.49
C LYS A 151 -25.18 24.38 8.43
N ARG A 152 -25.03 24.97 7.24
CA ARG A 152 -24.45 26.31 7.02
C ARG A 152 -25.51 27.36 6.66
N LYS A 153 -26.79 26.99 6.64
CA LYS A 153 -27.95 27.84 6.64
C LYS A 153 -28.55 27.89 8.02
#